data_7ad6899b1b39a953cd3b70734cd2b588
#
_entry.id   7ad6899b1b39a953cd3b70734cd2b588
#
_cell.length_a   1.000
_cell.length_b   1.000
_cell.length_c   1.000
_cell.angle_alpha   90.00
_cell.angle_beta   90.00
_cell.angle_gamma   90.00
#
_symmetry.space_group_name_H-M   'P 1'
#
loop_
_entity.id
_entity.type
_entity.pdbx_description
1 polymer ?
#
loop_
_entity_poly.entity_id
_entity_poly.type
_entity_poly.pdbx_seq_one_letter_code
_entity_poly.pdbx_strand_id
1 'polypeptide(L)'
;MKVGIIGSTGYAGAEIVRILMNHPEAEIIWYGSRSYVDKKFSEVFGNMFQIVEDVCKGENISELSEKADVIFTATPQGLCASLVNEEILEKTKIIDLSADFRIKDVAAYEKWYQINHPTPQFIPEAVYGLCEINRDKIKSARLIAN
;
A
#
# COMPACT_ATOMS: atom_id res chain seq x y z
N MET A 1 -10.81 11.80 1.33
CA MET A 1 -10.47 10.38 1.10
C MET A 1 -9.49 9.96 2.18
N LYS A 2 -9.83 8.95 2.96
CA LYS A 2 -8.99 8.43 4.04
C LYS A 2 -7.97 7.43 3.50
N VAL A 3 -6.70 7.62 3.82
CA VAL A 3 -5.60 6.84 3.29
C VAL A 3 -4.82 6.17 4.41
N GLY A 4 -4.56 4.88 4.25
CA GLY A 4 -3.61 4.15 5.09
C GLY A 4 -2.35 3.79 4.31
N ILE A 5 -1.21 3.72 4.99
CA ILE A 5 0.07 3.35 4.37
C ILE A 5 0.69 2.24 5.21
N ILE A 6 0.79 1.04 4.66
CA ILE A 6 1.55 -0.07 5.23
C ILE A 6 3.00 0.03 4.74
N GLY A 7 3.97 -0.05 5.66
CA GLY A 7 5.37 0.19 5.35
C GLY A 7 5.73 1.69 5.24
N SER A 8 4.98 2.57 5.93
CA SER A 8 5.16 4.02 5.89
C SER A 8 6.57 4.49 6.27
N THR A 9 7.29 3.71 7.07
CA THR A 9 8.64 4.04 7.56
C THR A 9 9.77 3.50 6.67
N GLY A 10 9.44 2.86 5.54
CA GLY A 10 10.39 2.57 4.47
C GLY A 10 10.59 3.78 3.54
N TYR A 11 11.59 3.74 2.65
CA TYR A 11 11.88 4.85 1.72
C TYR A 11 10.68 5.20 0.84
N ALA A 12 10.05 4.21 0.20
CA ALA A 12 8.88 4.42 -0.63
C ALA A 12 7.67 4.91 0.18
N GLY A 13 7.45 4.33 1.37
CA GLY A 13 6.37 4.74 2.27
C GLY A 13 6.51 6.18 2.75
N ALA A 14 7.70 6.60 3.14
CA ALA A 14 7.98 7.98 3.55
C ALA A 14 7.76 8.98 2.41
N GLU A 15 8.09 8.60 1.19
CA GLU A 15 7.85 9.44 0.01
C GLU A 15 6.34 9.55 -0.30
N ILE A 16 5.57 8.47 -0.12
CA ILE A 16 4.11 8.52 -0.21
C ILE A 16 3.55 9.47 0.83
N VAL A 17 3.99 9.38 2.08
CA VAL A 17 3.60 10.33 3.15
C VAL A 17 3.88 11.76 2.70
N ARG A 18 5.10 12.06 2.23
CA ARG A 18 5.50 13.40 1.77
C ARG A 18 4.62 13.94 0.64
N ILE A 19 4.22 13.09 -0.28
CA ILE A 19 3.36 13.48 -1.41
C ILE A 19 1.92 13.70 -0.92
N LEU A 20 1.37 12.76 -0.14
CA LEU A 20 -0.03 12.78 0.27
C LEU A 20 -0.35 13.87 1.30
N MET A 21 0.60 14.24 2.16
CA MET A 21 0.38 15.34 3.12
C MET A 21 0.06 16.69 2.45
N ASN A 22 0.42 16.86 1.17
CA ASN A 22 0.10 18.04 0.38
C ASN A 22 -1.07 17.81 -0.60
N HIS A 23 -1.70 16.63 -0.58
CA HIS A 23 -2.79 16.30 -1.48
C HIS A 23 -4.11 16.84 -0.93
N PRO A 24 -4.86 17.70 -1.66
CA PRO A 24 -6.01 18.43 -1.12
C PRO A 24 -7.19 17.53 -0.72
N GLU A 25 -7.27 16.32 -1.27
CA GLU A 25 -8.38 15.39 -1.03
C GLU A 25 -7.98 14.16 -0.22
N ALA A 26 -6.72 14.03 0.21
CA ALA A 26 -6.24 12.89 0.97
C ALA A 26 -5.97 13.25 2.43
N GLU A 27 -6.42 12.39 3.34
CA GLU A 27 -6.15 12.44 4.76
C GLU A 27 -5.44 11.13 5.15
N ILE A 28 -4.21 11.20 5.60
CA ILE A 28 -3.48 10.02 6.06
C ILE A 28 -3.94 9.71 7.49
N ILE A 29 -4.62 8.59 7.68
CA ILE A 29 -5.17 8.15 8.98
C ILE A 29 -4.35 7.03 9.63
N TRP A 30 -3.40 6.45 8.91
CA TRP A 30 -2.62 5.32 9.37
C TRP A 30 -1.20 5.31 8.80
N TYR A 31 -0.24 5.41 9.68
CA TYR A 31 1.18 5.31 9.40
C TYR A 31 1.68 3.93 9.84
N GLY A 32 1.48 2.90 9.00
CA GLY A 32 1.79 1.50 9.31
C GLY A 32 3.30 1.25 9.32
N SER A 33 3.79 0.71 10.41
CA SER A 33 5.18 0.34 10.58
C SER A 33 5.32 -0.93 11.42
N ARG A 34 6.28 -1.77 11.06
CA ARG A 34 6.61 -2.97 11.82
C ARG A 34 7.61 -2.69 12.94
N SER A 35 8.54 -1.79 12.68
CA SER A 35 9.69 -1.53 13.56
C SER A 35 9.51 -0.33 14.50
N TYR A 36 8.54 0.54 14.22
CA TYR A 36 8.40 1.82 14.92
C TYR A 36 6.98 2.05 15.45
N VAL A 37 6.28 0.96 15.84
CA VAL A 37 4.97 1.06 16.49
C VAL A 37 5.09 1.92 17.75
N ASP A 38 4.09 2.78 17.99
CA ASP A 38 4.01 3.74 19.09
C ASP A 38 5.05 4.87 19.09
N LYS A 39 5.89 4.96 18.04
CA LYS A 39 6.76 6.11 17.80
C LYS A 39 6.06 7.16 16.93
N LYS A 40 6.32 8.43 17.18
CA LYS A 40 5.90 9.48 16.25
C LYS A 40 6.63 9.33 14.91
N PHE A 41 5.93 9.58 13.81
CA PHE A 41 6.56 9.53 12.48
C PHE A 41 7.74 10.51 12.38
N SER A 42 7.63 11.67 13.01
CA SER A 42 8.71 12.67 13.13
C SER A 42 9.93 12.21 13.93
N GLU A 43 9.78 11.25 14.85
CA GLU A 43 10.93 10.64 15.54
C GLU A 43 11.73 9.69 14.64
N VAL A 44 11.07 9.11 13.62
CA VAL A 44 11.72 8.27 12.62
C VAL A 44 12.35 9.12 11.51
N PHE A 45 11.64 10.16 11.11
CA PHE A 45 12.07 11.08 10.06
C PHE A 45 12.14 12.52 10.60
N GLY A 46 13.33 12.93 11.09
CA GLY A 46 13.53 14.23 11.72
C GLY A 46 13.16 15.45 10.87
N ASN A 47 13.18 15.30 9.53
CA ASN A 47 12.72 16.33 8.61
C ASN A 47 11.19 16.53 8.61
N MET A 48 10.46 15.64 9.27
CA MET A 48 9.00 15.74 9.47
C MET A 48 8.62 16.32 10.84
N PHE A 49 9.60 16.78 11.61
CA PHE A 49 9.37 17.39 12.93
C PHE A 49 8.40 18.57 12.84
N GLN A 50 7.39 18.60 13.70
CA GLN A 50 6.29 19.57 13.71
C GLN A 50 5.42 19.60 12.43
N ILE A 51 5.59 18.63 11.53
CA ILE A 51 4.81 18.51 10.30
C ILE A 51 3.92 17.27 10.37
N VAL A 52 4.48 16.11 10.74
CA VAL A 52 3.76 14.84 10.89
C VAL A 52 4.06 14.28 12.27
N GLU A 53 3.20 14.61 13.23
CA GLU A 53 3.34 14.18 14.64
C GLU A 53 2.50 12.96 14.98
N ASP A 54 1.88 12.34 13.97
CA ASP A 54 1.09 11.14 14.14
C ASP A 54 1.96 9.95 14.57
N VAL A 55 1.33 9.05 15.35
CA VAL A 55 1.99 7.87 15.89
C VAL A 55 1.92 6.72 14.88
N CYS A 56 3.03 6.07 14.65
CA CYS A 56 3.10 4.87 13.83
C CYS A 56 2.32 3.72 14.49
N LYS A 57 1.54 3.02 13.69
CA LYS A 57 0.70 1.88 14.10
C LYS A 57 1.22 0.58 13.51
N GLY A 58 0.75 -0.54 14.03
CA GLY A 58 1.04 -1.86 13.45
C GLY A 58 0.46 -2.00 12.04
N GLU A 59 0.91 -3.02 11.32
CA GLU A 59 0.49 -3.31 9.94
C GLU A 59 -0.76 -4.22 9.90
N ASN A 60 -1.81 -3.86 10.64
CA ASN A 60 -3.06 -4.61 10.68
C ASN A 60 -3.98 -4.15 9.53
N ILE A 61 -3.88 -4.83 8.39
CA ILE A 61 -4.65 -4.48 7.19
C ILE A 61 -6.16 -4.70 7.38
N SER A 62 -6.58 -5.70 8.15
CA SER A 62 -7.99 -5.95 8.41
C SER A 62 -8.65 -4.80 9.17
N GLU A 63 -8.00 -4.31 10.22
CA GLU A 63 -8.48 -3.14 10.97
C GLU A 63 -8.44 -1.87 10.11
N LEU A 64 -7.39 -1.73 9.29
CA LEU A 64 -7.21 -0.56 8.43
C LEU A 64 -8.27 -0.52 7.32
N SER A 65 -8.62 -1.66 6.72
CA SER A 65 -9.63 -1.75 5.66
C SER A 65 -11.03 -1.29 6.09
N GLU A 66 -11.34 -1.37 7.38
CA GLU A 66 -12.60 -0.84 7.93
C GLU A 66 -12.64 0.70 8.01
N LYS A 67 -11.48 1.35 7.91
CA LYS A 67 -11.33 2.78 8.21
C LYS A 67 -10.87 3.61 7.02
N ALA A 68 -10.16 2.99 6.08
CA ALA A 68 -9.52 3.67 4.96
C ALA A 68 -10.23 3.39 3.63
N ASP A 69 -10.39 4.43 2.83
CA ASP A 69 -10.90 4.31 1.46
C ASP A 69 -9.84 3.71 0.52
N VAL A 70 -8.56 3.98 0.81
CA VAL A 70 -7.40 3.51 0.03
C VAL A 70 -6.26 3.11 0.96
N ILE A 71 -5.63 1.99 0.67
CA ILE A 71 -4.42 1.53 1.36
C ILE A 71 -3.27 1.40 0.36
N PHE A 72 -2.18 2.11 0.64
CA PHE A 72 -0.91 1.88 -0.03
C PHE A 72 -0.12 0.79 0.70
N THR A 73 0.45 -0.14 -0.05
CA THR A 73 1.40 -1.13 0.47
C THR A 73 2.78 -0.87 -0.10
N ALA A 74 3.66 -0.29 0.73
CA ALA A 74 5.06 -0.03 0.40
C ALA A 74 5.95 -1.09 1.08
N THR A 75 5.75 -2.34 0.68
CA THR A 75 6.28 -3.53 1.35
C THR A 75 7.14 -4.38 0.42
N PRO A 76 7.99 -5.27 0.96
CA PRO A 76 8.69 -6.25 0.14
C PRO A 76 7.73 -7.18 -0.61
N GLN A 77 8.23 -7.78 -1.71
CA GLN A 77 7.49 -8.75 -2.53
C GLN A 77 6.95 -9.91 -1.68
N GLY A 78 5.75 -10.38 -2.04
CA GLY A 78 5.03 -11.44 -1.36
C GLY A 78 4.19 -10.97 -0.17
N LEU A 79 4.51 -9.83 0.44
CA LEU A 79 3.79 -9.38 1.62
C LEU A 79 2.40 -8.82 1.27
N CYS A 80 2.29 -7.93 0.29
CA CYS A 80 0.98 -7.43 -0.15
C CYS A 80 0.09 -8.60 -0.57
N ALA A 81 0.60 -9.50 -1.39
CA ALA A 81 -0.14 -10.68 -1.83
C ALA A 81 -0.59 -11.59 -0.68
N SER A 82 0.17 -11.67 0.41
CA SER A 82 -0.23 -12.45 1.60
C SER A 82 -1.31 -11.77 2.44
N LEU A 83 -1.46 -10.46 2.32
CA LEU A 83 -2.42 -9.67 3.09
C LEU A 83 -3.77 -9.50 2.36
N VAL A 84 -3.74 -9.47 1.02
CA VAL A 84 -4.94 -9.23 0.19
C VAL A 84 -5.86 -10.44 0.17
N ASN A 85 -7.14 -10.20 0.42
CA ASN A 85 -8.23 -11.16 0.24
C ASN A 85 -9.51 -10.47 -0.22
N GLU A 86 -10.56 -11.21 -0.54
CA GLU A 86 -11.82 -10.66 -1.06
C GLU A 86 -12.46 -9.69 -0.07
N GLU A 87 -12.49 -10.03 1.21
CA GLU A 87 -13.10 -9.20 2.26
C GLU A 87 -12.45 -7.79 2.32
N ILE A 88 -11.14 -7.72 2.18
CA ILE A 88 -10.40 -6.45 2.17
C ILE A 88 -10.72 -5.67 0.89
N LEU A 89 -10.71 -6.33 -0.27
CA LEU A 89 -10.98 -5.69 -1.55
C LEU A 89 -12.43 -5.20 -1.72
N GLU A 90 -13.37 -5.75 -0.95
CA GLU A 90 -14.75 -5.24 -0.89
C GLU A 90 -14.86 -3.93 -0.10
N LYS A 91 -13.96 -3.68 0.86
CA LYS A 91 -14.02 -2.55 1.77
C LYS A 91 -13.15 -1.38 1.35
N THR A 92 -12.00 -1.65 0.75
CA THR A 92 -10.99 -0.62 0.45
C THR A 92 -10.26 -0.91 -0.86
N LYS A 93 -9.74 0.14 -1.49
CA LYS A 93 -8.83 -0.01 -2.64
C LYS A 93 -7.40 -0.25 -2.16
N ILE A 94 -6.71 -1.18 -2.80
CA ILE A 94 -5.29 -1.46 -2.54
C ILE A 94 -4.44 -0.91 -3.69
N ILE A 95 -3.42 -0.15 -3.36
CA ILE A 95 -2.36 0.30 -4.28
C ILE A 95 -1.05 -0.34 -3.83
N ASP A 96 -0.66 -1.37 -4.55
CA ASP A 96 0.54 -2.15 -4.24
C ASP A 96 1.75 -1.62 -5.00
N LEU A 97 2.81 -1.26 -4.27
CA LEU A 97 4.08 -0.80 -4.83
C LEU A 97 5.07 -1.93 -5.08
N SER A 98 4.72 -3.15 -4.67
CA SER A 98 5.53 -4.34 -4.96
C SER A 98 5.30 -4.84 -6.39
N ALA A 99 5.92 -5.96 -6.73
CA ALA A 99 5.68 -6.62 -8.01
C ALA A 99 4.55 -7.65 -7.98
N ASP A 100 3.93 -7.88 -6.81
CA ASP A 100 3.07 -9.04 -6.57
C ASP A 100 1.96 -9.19 -7.61
N PHE A 101 1.28 -8.12 -7.95
CA PHE A 101 0.16 -8.17 -8.89
C PHE A 101 0.47 -7.55 -10.26
N ARG A 102 1.69 -7.04 -10.47
CA ARG A 102 2.11 -6.40 -11.71
C ARG A 102 2.43 -7.41 -12.80
N ILE A 103 3.09 -8.52 -12.45
CA ILE A 103 3.47 -9.56 -13.39
C ILE A 103 2.31 -10.54 -13.56
N LYS A 104 1.71 -10.58 -14.75
CA LYS A 104 0.53 -11.42 -15.03
C LYS A 104 0.84 -12.91 -15.12
N ASP A 105 2.07 -13.27 -15.48
CA ASP A 105 2.53 -14.67 -15.53
C ASP A 105 3.10 -15.07 -14.16
N VAL A 106 2.36 -15.94 -13.46
CA VAL A 106 2.73 -16.43 -12.13
C VAL A 106 4.09 -17.15 -12.15
N ALA A 107 4.34 -17.98 -13.17
CA ALA A 107 5.60 -18.71 -13.28
C ALA A 107 6.79 -17.76 -13.48
N ALA A 108 6.60 -16.69 -14.25
CA ALA A 108 7.62 -15.65 -14.40
C ALA A 108 7.87 -14.92 -13.07
N TYR A 109 6.81 -14.55 -12.33
CA TYR A 109 6.94 -13.93 -11.02
C TYR A 109 7.73 -14.83 -10.05
N GLU A 110 7.33 -16.08 -9.89
CA GLU A 110 7.96 -17.04 -8.99
C GLU A 110 9.43 -17.29 -9.36
N LYS A 111 9.72 -17.36 -10.66
CA LYS A 111 11.09 -17.52 -11.16
C LYS A 111 11.99 -16.32 -10.80
N TRP A 112 11.48 -15.09 -10.95
CA TRP A 112 12.29 -13.89 -10.71
C TRP A 112 12.44 -13.57 -9.22
N TYR A 113 11.37 -13.71 -8.43
CA TYR A 113 11.38 -13.34 -7.01
C TYR A 113 11.71 -14.51 -6.08
N GLN A 114 11.77 -15.74 -6.57
CA GLN A 114 12.08 -16.96 -5.81
C GLN A 114 11.11 -17.18 -4.62
N ILE A 115 9.88 -16.78 -4.78
CA ILE A 115 8.78 -16.96 -3.82
C ILE A 115 7.54 -17.45 -4.57
N ASN A 116 6.78 -18.36 -3.94
CA ASN A 116 5.48 -18.75 -4.46
C ASN A 116 4.50 -17.58 -4.28
N HIS A 117 3.68 -17.30 -5.30
CA HIS A 117 2.70 -16.22 -5.21
C HIS A 117 1.56 -16.63 -4.28
N PRO A 118 1.33 -15.90 -3.14
CA PRO A 118 0.35 -16.32 -2.14
C PRO A 118 -1.11 -16.33 -2.63
N THR A 119 -1.47 -15.37 -3.49
CA THR A 119 -2.85 -15.17 -3.96
C THR A 119 -2.93 -14.91 -5.47
N PRO A 120 -2.53 -15.89 -6.31
CA PRO A 120 -2.49 -15.71 -7.77
C PRO A 120 -3.87 -15.45 -8.40
N GLN A 121 -4.95 -15.80 -7.71
CA GLN A 121 -6.32 -15.58 -8.18
C GLN A 121 -6.69 -14.11 -8.36
N PHE A 122 -6.01 -13.19 -7.68
CA PHE A 122 -6.25 -11.74 -7.81
C PHE A 122 -5.43 -11.06 -8.92
N ILE A 123 -4.43 -11.74 -9.48
CA ILE A 123 -3.61 -11.19 -10.58
C ILE A 123 -4.44 -10.77 -11.81
N PRO A 124 -5.47 -11.54 -12.26
CA PRO A 124 -6.25 -11.15 -13.42
C PRO A 124 -6.99 -9.82 -13.28
N GLU A 125 -7.52 -9.52 -12.08
CA GLU A 125 -8.28 -8.29 -11.82
C GLU A 125 -7.40 -7.06 -11.56
N ALA A 126 -6.14 -7.26 -11.12
CA ALA A 126 -5.24 -6.17 -10.82
C ALA A 126 -4.98 -5.29 -12.06
N VAL A 127 -5.08 -4.00 -11.90
CA VAL A 127 -4.80 -3.02 -12.96
C VAL A 127 -3.40 -2.45 -12.77
N TYR A 128 -2.60 -2.43 -13.83
CA TYR A 128 -1.28 -1.81 -13.79
C TYR A 128 -1.40 -0.29 -13.58
N GLY A 129 -0.73 0.22 -12.54
CA GLY A 129 -0.89 1.58 -12.01
C GLY A 129 -0.28 2.71 -12.87
N LEU A 130 0.18 2.43 -14.10
CA LEU A 130 0.68 3.46 -15.00
C LEU A 130 -0.48 4.34 -15.48
N CYS A 131 -0.65 5.48 -14.79
CA CYS A 131 -1.80 6.38 -14.94
C CYS A 131 -1.92 6.96 -16.35
N GLU A 132 -0.80 7.13 -17.06
CA GLU A 132 -0.74 7.70 -18.40
C GLU A 132 -1.52 6.87 -19.43
N ILE A 133 -1.58 5.55 -19.25
CA ILE A 133 -2.24 4.64 -20.17
C ILE A 133 -3.44 3.91 -19.60
N ASN A 134 -3.58 3.84 -18.26
CA ASN A 134 -4.61 3.04 -17.60
C ASN A 134 -5.58 3.86 -16.72
N ARG A 135 -5.60 5.18 -16.84
CA ARG A 135 -6.35 6.10 -15.97
C ARG A 135 -7.81 5.66 -15.73
N ASP A 136 -8.53 5.34 -16.78
CA ASP A 136 -9.96 4.99 -16.65
C ASP A 136 -10.18 3.62 -16.00
N LYS A 137 -9.28 2.67 -16.25
CA LYS A 137 -9.30 1.35 -15.57
C LYS A 137 -8.97 1.48 -14.09
N ILE A 138 -7.99 2.34 -13.74
CA ILE A 138 -7.56 2.57 -12.35
C ILE A 138 -8.71 3.15 -11.51
N LYS A 139 -9.54 4.03 -12.06
CA LYS A 139 -10.69 4.63 -11.35
C LYS A 139 -11.65 3.57 -10.79
N SER A 140 -11.90 2.50 -11.54
CA SER A 140 -12.82 1.42 -11.16
C SER A 140 -12.14 0.23 -10.48
N ALA A 141 -10.81 0.18 -10.48
CA ALA A 141 -10.06 -0.95 -9.92
C ALA A 141 -10.15 -0.99 -8.39
N ARG A 142 -10.23 -2.20 -7.84
CA ARG A 142 -10.08 -2.48 -6.40
C ARG A 142 -8.61 -2.71 -6.03
N LEU A 143 -7.84 -3.28 -6.96
CA LEU A 143 -6.43 -3.63 -6.80
C LEU A 143 -5.61 -2.98 -7.92
N ILE A 144 -4.70 -2.10 -7.54
CA ILE A 144 -3.80 -1.41 -8.44
C ILE A 144 -2.37 -1.90 -8.17
N ALA A 145 -1.71 -2.41 -9.20
CA ALA A 145 -0.33 -2.90 -9.18
C ALA A 145 0.60 -1.84 -9.79
N ASN A 146 1.31 -1.14 -8.95
CA ASN A 146 2.13 0.00 -9.39
C ASN A 146 3.63 -0.35 -9.49
#